data_5a8b6d489d914bf1668628ecb5f45ac2
#
_entry.id   5a8b6d489d914bf1668628ecb5f45ac2
#
_cell.length_a   1.000
_cell.length_b   1.000
_cell.length_c   1.000
_cell.angle_alpha   90.00
_cell.angle_beta   90.00
_cell.angle_gamma   90.00
#
_symmetry.space_group_name_H-M   'P 1'
#
loop_
_entity.id
_entity.type
_entity.pdbx_description
1 polymer ?
#
loop_
_entity_poly.entity_id
_entity_poly.type
_entity_poly.pdbx_seq_one_letter_code
_entity_poly.pdbx_strand_id
1 'polypeptide(L)'
;MRHIACLIYPQVMSLDITGPLQVFASANEERARLGLPPAYALHLLGEQAGPVVTSAGFALHAEQAWAEVDPATLDTLLVPGGRGETALLDHQPLLQWLREAEPRVRRLGSVCSGALILAHAGLLDGHCATTHWADVAALKAFARVDVQGERLHTYSPQAPHLFTSAGVTAGIDLALALVEDDLGRPVALAVARRLVMFLKRPGDQAQFSAHLAPEASRAPRLSALLEWIPANLGQDLS
;
A
#
# COMPACT_ATOMS: atom_id res chain seq x y z
N MET A 1 15.11 -7.44 14.86
CA MET A 1 14.96 -6.73 13.57
C MET A 1 13.77 -7.35 12.87
N ARG A 2 12.85 -6.53 12.33
CA ARG A 2 11.66 -7.00 11.61
C ARG A 2 11.97 -7.15 10.13
N HIS A 3 11.64 -8.28 9.53
CA HIS A 3 11.84 -8.54 8.11
C HIS A 3 10.58 -8.14 7.33
N ILE A 4 10.69 -7.11 6.52
CA ILE A 4 9.64 -6.59 5.65
C ILE A 4 9.89 -7.11 4.25
N ALA A 5 9.02 -7.96 3.74
CA ALA A 5 9.10 -8.48 2.40
C ALA A 5 8.04 -7.84 1.49
N CYS A 6 8.41 -7.55 0.26
CA CYS A 6 7.50 -7.09 -0.77
C CYS A 6 7.62 -8.00 -1.99
N LEU A 7 6.50 -8.51 -2.49
CA LEU A 7 6.47 -9.26 -3.74
C LEU A 7 6.76 -8.33 -4.91
N ILE A 8 7.52 -8.85 -5.90
CA ILE A 8 7.71 -8.17 -7.18
C ILE A 8 7.47 -9.14 -8.32
N TYR A 9 6.86 -8.65 -9.38
CA TYR A 9 6.50 -9.42 -10.56
C TYR A 9 6.52 -8.50 -11.80
N PRO A 10 6.61 -9.04 -13.02
CA PRO A 10 6.63 -8.23 -14.24
C PRO A 10 5.45 -7.25 -14.30
N GLN A 11 5.71 -5.99 -14.68
CA GLN A 11 4.74 -4.89 -14.75
C GLN A 11 4.13 -4.49 -13.39
N VAL A 12 4.74 -4.84 -12.27
CA VAL A 12 4.37 -4.34 -10.95
C VAL A 12 4.49 -2.80 -10.89
N MET A 13 3.63 -2.14 -10.16
CA MET A 13 3.70 -0.68 -9.94
C MET A 13 4.88 -0.35 -9.03
N SER A 14 5.91 0.29 -9.57
CA SER A 14 7.17 0.54 -8.84
C SER A 14 6.96 1.35 -7.56
N LEU A 15 6.05 2.34 -7.56
CA LEU A 15 5.80 3.18 -6.39
C LEU A 15 5.09 2.44 -5.26
N ASP A 16 4.30 1.40 -5.58
CA ASP A 16 3.68 0.52 -4.58
C ASP A 16 4.70 -0.27 -3.75
N ILE A 17 5.92 -0.39 -4.28
CA ILE A 17 7.06 -1.04 -3.65
C ILE A 17 7.98 0.00 -3.02
N THR A 18 8.49 0.91 -3.85
CA THR A 18 9.52 1.88 -3.44
C THR A 18 9.01 2.89 -2.41
N GLY A 19 7.74 3.26 -2.47
CA GLY A 19 7.11 4.17 -1.50
C GLY A 19 7.12 3.60 -0.08
N PRO A 20 6.45 2.47 0.19
CA PRO A 20 6.46 1.84 1.50
C PRO A 20 7.86 1.45 1.98
N LEU A 21 8.70 0.85 1.12
CA LEU A 21 10.04 0.44 1.52
C LEU A 21 10.94 1.63 1.87
N GLN A 22 10.79 2.77 1.18
CA GLN A 22 11.52 3.99 1.54
C GLN A 22 11.13 4.51 2.93
N VAL A 23 9.87 4.36 3.35
CA VAL A 23 9.44 4.73 4.70
C VAL A 23 10.18 3.89 5.75
N PHE A 24 10.24 2.56 5.59
CA PHE A 24 10.96 1.68 6.51
C PHE A 24 12.47 1.94 6.51
N ALA A 25 13.07 2.17 5.33
CA ALA A 25 14.48 2.55 5.22
C ALA A 25 14.77 3.86 5.94
N SER A 26 13.92 4.88 5.77
CA SER A 26 14.06 6.17 6.45
C SER A 26 13.88 6.05 7.96
N ALA A 27 13.05 5.12 8.44
CA ALA A 27 12.92 4.83 9.87
C ALA A 27 14.24 4.25 10.45
N ASN A 28 14.93 3.39 9.70
CA ASN A 28 16.25 2.90 10.08
C ASN A 28 17.28 4.04 10.15
N GLU A 29 17.24 4.99 9.20
CA GLU A 29 18.14 6.16 9.21
C GLU A 29 17.86 7.06 10.42
N GLU A 30 16.59 7.31 10.78
CA GLU A 30 16.25 8.09 11.98
C GLU A 30 16.73 7.38 13.26
N ARG A 31 16.64 6.05 13.32
CA ARG A 31 17.18 5.26 14.45
C ARG A 31 18.70 5.36 14.53
N ALA A 32 19.38 5.26 13.39
CA ALA A 32 20.85 5.38 13.34
C ALA A 32 21.34 6.73 13.86
N ARG A 33 20.63 7.83 13.60
CA ARG A 33 20.92 9.18 14.17
C ARG A 33 20.82 9.22 15.69
N LEU A 34 20.01 8.32 16.28
CA LEU A 34 19.87 8.17 17.72
C LEU A 34 20.83 7.13 18.32
N GLY A 35 21.75 6.58 17.52
CA GLY A 35 22.67 5.53 17.94
C GLY A 35 22.00 4.17 18.16
N LEU A 36 20.78 3.97 17.62
CA LEU A 36 20.02 2.74 17.77
C LEU A 36 20.21 1.80 16.57
N PRO A 37 20.17 0.47 16.75
CA PRO A 37 20.28 -0.48 15.66
C PRO A 37 19.08 -0.36 14.71
N PRO A 38 19.20 -0.83 13.44
CA PRO A 38 18.09 -0.83 12.49
C PRO A 38 16.93 -1.68 13.02
N ALA A 39 15.69 -1.19 12.79
CA ALA A 39 14.47 -1.89 13.18
C ALA A 39 14.01 -2.87 12.09
N TYR A 40 14.32 -2.57 10.81
CA TYR A 40 13.80 -3.27 9.65
C TYR A 40 14.91 -3.81 8.75
N ALA A 41 14.71 -5.03 8.24
CA ALA A 41 15.40 -5.57 7.07
C ALA A 41 14.38 -5.62 5.92
N LEU A 42 14.77 -5.19 4.72
CA LEU A 42 13.88 -5.05 3.57
C LEU A 42 14.22 -6.11 2.53
N HIS A 43 13.21 -6.79 1.97
CA HIS A 43 13.38 -7.88 1.02
C HIS A 43 12.46 -7.71 -0.18
N LEU A 44 12.98 -7.97 -1.37
CA LEU A 44 12.20 -8.08 -2.61
C LEU A 44 12.16 -9.54 -3.05
N LEU A 45 10.96 -10.10 -3.11
CA LEU A 45 10.72 -11.49 -3.45
C LEU A 45 10.05 -11.58 -4.83
N GLY A 46 10.68 -12.28 -5.76
CA GLY A 46 10.15 -12.54 -7.09
C GLY A 46 9.66 -13.98 -7.26
N GLU A 47 9.22 -14.33 -8.46
CA GLU A 47 9.02 -15.74 -8.85
C GLU A 47 10.37 -16.49 -8.91
N GLN A 48 11.41 -15.74 -9.31
CA GLN A 48 12.81 -16.16 -9.30
C GLN A 48 13.68 -14.98 -8.85
N ALA A 49 14.89 -15.26 -8.38
CA ALA A 49 15.90 -14.23 -8.14
C ALA A 49 16.31 -13.56 -9.46
N GLY A 50 16.53 -12.25 -9.43
CA GLY A 50 16.97 -11.51 -10.61
C GLY A 50 16.16 -10.24 -10.91
N PRO A 51 16.42 -9.63 -12.07
CA PRO A 51 15.77 -8.37 -12.46
C PRO A 51 14.32 -8.60 -12.88
N VAL A 52 13.42 -7.75 -12.36
CA VAL A 52 11.99 -7.72 -12.67
C VAL A 52 11.63 -6.35 -13.21
N VAL A 53 11.17 -6.27 -14.46
CA VAL A 53 10.80 -5.01 -15.12
C VAL A 53 9.47 -4.52 -14.58
N THR A 54 9.47 -3.30 -14.02
CA THR A 54 8.28 -2.63 -13.49
C THR A 54 7.42 -2.00 -14.58
N SER A 55 6.22 -1.55 -14.22
CA SER A 55 5.34 -0.79 -15.12
C SER A 55 5.93 0.58 -15.55
N ALA A 56 6.93 1.08 -14.83
CA ALA A 56 7.66 2.31 -15.16
C ALA A 56 8.84 2.10 -16.12
N GLY A 57 9.13 0.84 -16.52
CA GLY A 57 10.14 0.50 -17.52
C GLY A 57 11.55 0.27 -16.98
N PHE A 58 11.82 0.50 -15.71
CA PHE A 58 13.07 0.11 -15.05
C PHE A 58 12.91 -1.20 -14.27
N ALA A 59 14.03 -1.88 -13.99
CA ALA A 59 14.01 -3.12 -13.24
C ALA A 59 14.27 -2.91 -11.74
N LEU A 60 13.55 -3.66 -10.91
CA LEU A 60 13.91 -3.97 -9.53
C LEU A 60 14.53 -5.37 -9.49
N HIS A 61 15.37 -5.64 -8.49
CA HIS A 61 16.05 -6.92 -8.37
C HIS A 61 15.43 -7.74 -7.23
N ALA A 62 14.83 -8.89 -7.56
CA ALA A 62 14.40 -9.88 -6.58
C ALA A 62 15.61 -10.56 -5.95
N GLU A 63 15.71 -10.56 -4.64
CA GLU A 63 16.81 -11.18 -3.90
C GLU A 63 16.74 -12.70 -3.99
N GLN A 64 15.51 -13.25 -3.97
CA GLN A 64 15.25 -14.69 -4.02
C GLN A 64 13.82 -14.97 -4.49
N ALA A 65 13.53 -16.24 -4.79
CA ALA A 65 12.19 -16.69 -5.11
C ALA A 65 11.32 -16.71 -3.85
N TRP A 66 10.07 -16.21 -3.96
CA TRP A 66 9.12 -16.26 -2.83
C TRP A 66 8.87 -17.69 -2.34
N ALA A 67 8.88 -18.69 -3.24
CA ALA A 67 8.68 -20.10 -2.91
C ALA A 67 9.81 -20.70 -2.04
N GLU A 68 10.98 -20.08 -2.01
CA GLU A 68 12.14 -20.52 -1.22
C GLU A 68 12.17 -19.88 0.18
N VAL A 69 11.29 -18.89 0.43
CA VAL A 69 11.22 -18.17 1.71
C VAL A 69 10.33 -18.93 2.68
N ASP A 70 10.84 -19.21 3.87
CA ASP A 70 9.98 -19.60 4.99
C ASP A 70 9.23 -18.38 5.52
N PRO A 71 7.88 -18.30 5.35
CA PRO A 71 7.10 -17.14 5.79
C PRO A 71 7.25 -16.84 7.29
N ALA A 72 7.56 -17.81 8.14
CA ALA A 72 7.75 -17.60 9.57
C ALA A 72 8.97 -16.72 9.89
N THR A 73 9.88 -16.51 8.94
CA THR A 73 11.01 -15.59 9.09
C THR A 73 10.63 -14.14 8.81
N LEU A 74 9.46 -13.91 8.22
CA LEU A 74 8.96 -12.58 7.85
C LEU A 74 8.09 -12.00 8.97
N ASP A 75 8.24 -10.70 9.21
CA ASP A 75 7.35 -9.95 10.08
C ASP A 75 6.15 -9.41 9.29
N THR A 76 6.41 -8.78 8.16
CA THR A 76 5.39 -8.16 7.32
C THR A 76 5.60 -8.55 5.85
N LEU A 77 4.55 -9.03 5.21
CA LEU A 77 4.52 -9.34 3.78
C LEU A 77 3.57 -8.37 3.07
N LEU A 78 4.08 -7.67 2.04
CA LEU A 78 3.33 -6.73 1.21
C LEU A 78 3.15 -7.29 -0.20
N VAL A 79 1.92 -7.25 -0.68
CA VAL A 79 1.51 -7.65 -2.04
C VAL A 79 1.13 -6.39 -2.82
N PRO A 80 2.01 -5.86 -3.69
CA PRO A 80 1.75 -4.66 -4.47
C PRO A 80 0.81 -4.92 -5.64
N GLY A 81 0.29 -3.83 -6.23
CA GLY A 81 -0.46 -3.86 -7.47
C GLY A 81 0.39 -3.57 -8.70
N GLY A 82 -0.28 -3.40 -9.83
CA GLY A 82 0.33 -3.06 -11.10
C GLY A 82 -0.30 -3.83 -12.25
N ARG A 83 0.00 -3.46 -13.48
CA ARG A 83 -0.62 -4.05 -14.69
C ARG A 83 -0.38 -5.56 -14.84
N GLY A 84 0.62 -6.10 -14.16
CA GLY A 84 0.95 -7.52 -14.19
C GLY A 84 0.16 -8.39 -13.24
N GLU A 85 -0.65 -7.81 -12.32
CA GLU A 85 -1.41 -8.59 -11.33
C GLU A 85 -2.39 -9.57 -11.98
N THR A 86 -2.94 -9.23 -13.15
CA THR A 86 -3.88 -10.10 -13.86
C THR A 86 -3.32 -11.51 -14.12
N ALA A 87 -2.03 -11.62 -14.40
CA ALA A 87 -1.36 -12.92 -14.58
C ALA A 87 -1.24 -13.71 -13.27
N LEU A 88 -1.38 -13.05 -12.12
CA LEU A 88 -1.25 -13.67 -10.79
C LEU A 88 -2.60 -14.08 -10.20
N LEU A 89 -3.73 -13.58 -10.71
CA LEU A 89 -5.05 -13.86 -10.15
C LEU A 89 -5.41 -15.35 -10.18
N ASP A 90 -4.90 -16.09 -11.16
CA ASP A 90 -5.09 -17.53 -11.30
C ASP A 90 -3.79 -18.34 -11.08
N HIS A 91 -2.72 -17.69 -10.61
CA HIS A 91 -1.43 -18.35 -10.38
C HIS A 91 -1.46 -19.18 -9.09
N GLN A 92 -1.99 -20.40 -9.19
CA GLN A 92 -2.24 -21.27 -8.04
C GLN A 92 -1.04 -21.47 -7.10
N PRO A 93 0.22 -21.62 -7.57
CA PRO A 93 1.37 -21.75 -6.67
C PRO A 93 1.54 -20.53 -5.76
N LEU A 94 1.41 -19.30 -6.29
CA LEU A 94 1.52 -18.08 -5.50
C LEU A 94 0.34 -17.93 -4.54
N LEU A 95 -0.90 -18.16 -5.01
CA LEU A 95 -2.09 -18.06 -4.17
C LEU A 95 -2.03 -19.05 -3.01
N GLN A 96 -1.53 -20.27 -3.26
CA GLN A 96 -1.35 -21.26 -2.21
C GLN A 96 -0.26 -20.84 -1.21
N TRP A 97 0.88 -20.34 -1.69
CA TRP A 97 1.95 -19.84 -0.83
C TRP A 97 1.46 -18.67 0.04
N LEU A 98 0.65 -17.75 -0.49
CA LEU A 98 0.05 -16.66 0.29
C LEU A 98 -0.87 -17.16 1.39
N ARG A 99 -1.70 -18.20 1.13
CA ARG A 99 -2.55 -18.84 2.15
C ARG A 99 -1.73 -19.50 3.27
N GLU A 100 -0.58 -20.08 2.91
CA GLU A 100 0.34 -20.70 3.87
C GLU A 100 1.14 -19.65 4.65
N ALA A 101 1.44 -18.51 4.03
CA ALA A 101 2.17 -17.40 4.64
C ALA A 101 1.30 -16.61 5.62
N GLU A 102 0.01 -16.40 5.30
CA GLU A 102 -0.88 -15.55 6.10
C GLU A 102 -0.86 -15.89 7.60
N PRO A 103 -1.09 -17.14 8.06
CA PRO A 103 -1.10 -17.46 9.49
C PRO A 103 0.29 -17.44 10.15
N ARG A 104 1.37 -17.28 9.37
CA ARG A 104 2.75 -17.39 9.84
C ARG A 104 3.47 -16.05 9.92
N VAL A 105 2.95 -15.01 9.27
CA VAL A 105 3.47 -13.64 9.36
C VAL A 105 2.72 -12.85 10.41
N ARG A 106 3.37 -11.87 11.03
CA ARG A 106 2.65 -10.96 11.93
C ARG A 106 1.66 -10.08 11.17
N ARG A 107 2.02 -9.67 9.96
CA ARG A 107 1.24 -8.77 9.09
C ARG A 107 1.27 -9.23 7.64
N LEU A 108 0.10 -9.37 7.03
CA LEU A 108 -0.06 -9.50 5.58
C LEU A 108 -0.85 -8.29 5.07
N GLY A 109 -0.32 -7.61 4.07
CA GLY A 109 -1.01 -6.45 3.51
C GLY A 109 -0.92 -6.36 2.01
N SER A 110 -1.86 -5.64 1.39
CA SER A 110 -1.79 -5.29 -0.02
C SER A 110 -1.69 -3.79 -0.24
N VAL A 111 -1.14 -3.43 -1.38
CA VAL A 111 -1.03 -2.07 -1.87
C VAL A 111 -1.65 -2.04 -3.27
N CYS A 112 -2.52 -1.07 -3.56
CA CYS A 112 -3.18 -0.91 -4.87
C CYS A 112 -4.01 -2.15 -5.27
N SER A 113 -3.93 -2.57 -6.55
CA SER A 113 -4.61 -3.77 -7.06
C SER A 113 -4.08 -5.11 -6.49
N GLY A 114 -3.03 -5.10 -5.67
CA GLY A 114 -2.60 -6.26 -4.89
C GLY A 114 -3.72 -6.86 -4.00
N ALA A 115 -4.74 -6.07 -3.65
CA ALA A 115 -5.92 -6.55 -2.96
C ALA A 115 -6.71 -7.60 -3.78
N LEU A 116 -6.69 -7.53 -5.12
CA LEU A 116 -7.31 -8.53 -5.97
C LEU A 116 -6.60 -9.88 -5.87
N ILE A 117 -5.25 -9.89 -5.76
CA ILE A 117 -4.47 -11.12 -5.55
C ILE A 117 -4.86 -11.77 -4.22
N LEU A 118 -4.95 -10.99 -3.14
CA LEU A 118 -5.40 -11.51 -1.83
C LEU A 118 -6.85 -11.99 -1.86
N ALA A 119 -7.74 -11.31 -2.60
CA ALA A 119 -9.14 -11.72 -2.76
C ALA A 119 -9.24 -13.06 -3.53
N HIS A 120 -8.47 -13.25 -4.62
CA HIS A 120 -8.39 -14.51 -5.35
C HIS A 120 -7.79 -15.65 -4.51
N ALA A 121 -6.90 -15.33 -3.57
CA ALA A 121 -6.43 -16.28 -2.57
C ALA A 121 -7.50 -16.61 -1.52
N GLY A 122 -8.64 -15.90 -1.47
CA GLY A 122 -9.70 -16.07 -0.46
C GLY A 122 -9.34 -15.45 0.90
N LEU A 123 -8.24 -14.71 0.99
CA LEU A 123 -7.72 -14.16 2.25
C LEU A 123 -8.49 -12.94 2.74
N LEU A 124 -9.25 -12.27 1.88
CA LEU A 124 -10.06 -11.10 2.26
C LEU A 124 -11.49 -11.44 2.67
N ASP A 125 -11.89 -12.70 2.64
CA ASP A 125 -13.22 -13.13 3.00
C ASP A 125 -13.56 -12.78 4.46
N GLY A 126 -14.65 -12.05 4.68
CA GLY A 126 -15.06 -11.58 6.01
C GLY A 126 -14.27 -10.36 6.52
N HIS A 127 -13.35 -9.83 5.73
CA HIS A 127 -12.53 -8.69 6.11
C HIS A 127 -12.94 -7.41 5.39
N CYS A 128 -12.69 -6.26 6.05
CA CYS A 128 -12.77 -4.95 5.45
C CYS A 128 -11.55 -4.74 4.54
N ALA A 129 -11.78 -4.34 3.29
CA ALA A 129 -10.70 -4.11 2.33
C ALA A 129 -10.92 -2.85 1.48
N THR A 130 -9.84 -2.24 1.05
CA THR A 130 -9.80 -1.22 0.01
C THR A 130 -8.83 -1.62 -1.08
N THR A 131 -8.91 -0.96 -2.22
CA THR A 131 -8.00 -1.12 -3.36
C THR A 131 -7.87 0.22 -4.08
N HIS A 132 -7.08 0.28 -5.13
CA HIS A 132 -7.04 1.44 -6.01
C HIS A 132 -8.45 1.78 -6.53
N TRP A 133 -8.79 3.05 -6.63
CA TRP A 133 -10.14 3.51 -7.03
C TRP A 133 -10.65 2.89 -8.33
N ALA A 134 -9.73 2.65 -9.30
CA ALA A 134 -10.08 2.04 -10.59
C ALA A 134 -10.51 0.56 -10.47
N ASP A 135 -10.06 -0.13 -9.40
CA ASP A 135 -10.24 -1.57 -9.20
C ASP A 135 -11.31 -1.88 -8.15
N VAL A 136 -11.97 -0.86 -7.58
CA VAL A 136 -13.03 -1.03 -6.58
C VAL A 136 -14.19 -1.88 -7.10
N ALA A 137 -14.57 -1.69 -8.38
CA ALA A 137 -15.64 -2.48 -8.99
C ALA A 137 -15.27 -3.98 -9.09
N ALA A 138 -14.01 -4.28 -9.43
CA ALA A 138 -13.49 -5.65 -9.48
C ALA A 138 -13.45 -6.29 -8.07
N LEU A 139 -13.01 -5.54 -7.05
CA LEU A 139 -12.99 -6.05 -5.68
C LEU A 139 -14.40 -6.29 -5.14
N LYS A 140 -15.40 -5.47 -5.50
CA LYS A 140 -16.82 -5.67 -5.14
C LYS A 140 -17.45 -6.94 -5.71
N ALA A 141 -16.83 -7.57 -6.71
CA ALA A 141 -17.29 -8.87 -7.21
C ALA A 141 -17.10 -10.01 -6.19
N PHE A 142 -16.26 -9.82 -5.19
CA PHE A 142 -16.04 -10.77 -4.09
C PHE A 142 -17.06 -10.52 -2.98
N ALA A 143 -18.19 -11.25 -3.04
CA ALA A 143 -19.36 -11.01 -2.18
C ALA A 143 -19.10 -11.12 -0.67
N ARG A 144 -18.01 -11.76 -0.25
CA ARG A 144 -17.64 -11.93 1.16
C ARG A 144 -16.64 -10.88 1.67
N VAL A 145 -16.24 -9.93 0.83
CA VAL A 145 -15.33 -8.83 1.19
C VAL A 145 -16.13 -7.56 1.50
N ASP A 146 -15.90 -6.94 2.66
CA ASP A 146 -16.46 -5.63 3.00
C ASP A 146 -15.62 -4.53 2.32
N VAL A 147 -16.04 -4.10 1.13
CA VAL A 147 -15.26 -3.18 0.29
C VAL A 147 -15.49 -1.73 0.67
N GLN A 148 -14.48 -1.12 1.26
CA GLN A 148 -14.40 0.29 1.66
C GLN A 148 -13.60 1.11 0.63
N GLY A 149 -14.14 1.24 -0.58
CA GLY A 149 -13.44 1.77 -1.75
C GLY A 149 -12.95 3.22 -1.65
N GLU A 150 -13.47 4.01 -0.69
CA GLU A 150 -13.01 5.40 -0.49
C GLU A 150 -11.77 5.50 0.41
N ARG A 151 -11.47 4.48 1.23
CA ARG A 151 -10.39 4.56 2.22
C ARG A 151 -9.01 4.51 1.58
N LEU A 152 -8.04 5.21 2.20
CA LEU A 152 -6.63 5.11 1.84
C LEU A 152 -6.04 3.76 2.27
N HIS A 153 -6.38 3.29 3.47
CA HIS A 153 -6.00 1.97 3.96
C HIS A 153 -6.93 1.49 5.09
N THR A 154 -6.97 0.18 5.27
CA THR A 154 -7.77 -0.46 6.34
C THR A 154 -6.95 -0.84 7.57
N TYR A 155 -5.63 -0.57 7.58
CA TYR A 155 -4.77 -0.88 8.72
C TYR A 155 -5.26 -0.22 10.00
N SER A 156 -5.34 -1.02 11.08
CA SER A 156 -5.66 -0.59 12.43
C SER A 156 -4.76 -1.31 13.44
N PRO A 157 -4.21 -0.62 14.46
CA PRO A 157 -3.46 -1.26 15.54
C PRO A 157 -4.26 -2.29 16.35
N GLN A 158 -5.60 -2.19 16.33
CA GLN A 158 -6.50 -3.13 17.01
C GLN A 158 -6.72 -4.43 16.22
N ALA A 159 -6.47 -4.41 14.90
CA ALA A 159 -6.55 -5.55 14.01
C ALA A 159 -5.41 -5.49 12.97
N PRO A 160 -4.14 -5.64 13.41
CA PRO A 160 -2.98 -5.31 12.59
C PRO A 160 -2.61 -6.38 11.58
N HIS A 161 -3.22 -7.58 11.67
CA HIS A 161 -2.76 -8.76 10.95
C HIS A 161 -2.98 -8.66 9.44
N LEU A 162 -4.21 -8.37 9.01
CA LEU A 162 -4.58 -8.29 7.60
C LEU A 162 -5.10 -6.90 7.25
N PHE A 163 -4.55 -6.28 6.21
CA PHE A 163 -4.93 -4.93 5.79
C PHE A 163 -4.68 -4.70 4.30
N THR A 164 -5.31 -3.68 3.77
CA THR A 164 -5.18 -3.27 2.37
C THR A 164 -5.00 -1.76 2.25
N SER A 165 -4.43 -1.29 1.15
CA SER A 165 -4.25 0.13 0.84
C SER A 165 -4.63 0.43 -0.61
N ALA A 166 -5.10 1.65 -0.83
CA ALA A 166 -5.40 2.18 -2.17
C ALA A 166 -4.16 2.29 -3.10
N GLY A 167 -2.97 2.17 -2.53
CA GLY A 167 -1.73 2.13 -3.30
C GLY A 167 -1.19 3.50 -3.68
N VAL A 168 -0.17 3.47 -4.51
CA VAL A 168 0.57 4.65 -4.95
C VAL A 168 1.03 5.47 -3.74
N THR A 169 0.63 6.72 -3.59
CA THR A 169 0.99 7.55 -2.42
C THR A 169 0.33 7.07 -1.12
N ALA A 170 -0.83 6.42 -1.17
CA ALA A 170 -1.47 5.84 0.01
C ALA A 170 -0.67 4.67 0.64
N GLY A 171 0.18 4.00 -0.15
CA GLY A 171 1.14 3.02 0.35
C GLY A 171 2.18 3.64 1.30
N ILE A 172 2.54 4.90 1.08
CA ILE A 172 3.43 5.66 1.97
C ILE A 172 2.71 5.97 3.30
N ASP A 173 1.44 6.41 3.24
CA ASP A 173 0.63 6.67 4.45
C ASP A 173 0.42 5.40 5.28
N LEU A 174 0.14 4.26 4.61
CA LEU A 174 0.09 2.94 5.24
C LEU A 174 1.40 2.61 5.96
N ALA A 175 2.53 2.71 5.26
CA ALA A 175 3.83 2.38 5.85
C ALA A 175 4.19 3.30 7.04
N LEU A 176 3.82 4.59 6.99
CA LEU A 176 3.93 5.50 8.13
C LEU A 176 3.07 5.06 9.32
N ALA A 177 1.87 4.52 9.06
CA ALA A 177 1.02 3.97 10.12
C ALA A 177 1.66 2.72 10.76
N LEU A 178 2.26 1.84 9.94
CA LEU A 178 3.00 0.67 10.43
C LEU A 178 4.23 1.07 11.26
N VAL A 179 5.00 2.07 10.82
CA VAL A 179 6.15 2.61 11.55
C VAL A 179 5.70 3.26 12.86
N GLU A 180 4.57 3.98 12.86
CA GLU A 180 4.02 4.59 14.08
C GLU A 180 3.66 3.55 15.13
N ASP A 181 3.03 2.44 14.72
CA ASP A 181 2.70 1.32 15.60
C ASP A 181 3.95 0.60 16.12
N ASP A 182 4.96 0.41 15.27
CA ASP A 182 6.18 -0.32 15.61
C ASP A 182 7.20 0.47 16.44
N LEU A 183 7.34 1.76 16.18
CA LEU A 183 8.44 2.61 16.68
C LEU A 183 7.95 3.90 17.35
N GLY A 184 6.63 4.10 17.38
CA GLY A 184 5.99 5.26 17.97
C GLY A 184 5.92 6.48 17.06
N ARG A 185 4.99 7.37 17.42
CA ARG A 185 4.67 8.59 16.68
C ARG A 185 5.87 9.51 16.41
N PRO A 186 6.84 9.72 17.34
CA PRO A 186 7.97 10.59 17.07
C PRO A 186 8.81 10.14 15.88
N VAL A 187 9.06 8.83 15.75
CA VAL A 187 9.82 8.26 14.61
C VAL A 187 9.03 8.42 13.31
N ALA A 188 7.73 8.08 13.31
CA ALA A 188 6.89 8.23 12.12
C ALA A 188 6.83 9.68 11.61
N LEU A 189 6.73 10.67 12.51
CA LEU A 189 6.78 12.09 12.14
C LEU A 189 8.14 12.51 11.61
N ALA A 190 9.24 12.02 12.18
CA ALA A 190 10.59 12.31 11.68
C ALA A 190 10.76 11.75 10.25
N VAL A 191 10.26 10.53 9.99
CA VAL A 191 10.25 9.92 8.66
C VAL A 191 9.40 10.73 7.68
N ALA A 192 8.18 11.12 8.05
CA ALA A 192 7.32 11.94 7.20
C ALA A 192 7.99 13.27 6.81
N ARG A 193 8.64 13.96 7.76
CA ARG A 193 9.42 15.17 7.50
C ARG A 193 10.59 14.91 6.56
N ARG A 194 11.34 13.82 6.74
CA ARG A 194 12.43 13.43 5.86
C ARG A 194 11.96 13.20 4.42
N LEU A 195 10.78 12.60 4.25
CA LEU A 195 10.17 12.36 2.95
C LEU A 195 9.46 13.62 2.38
N VAL A 196 9.59 14.78 3.05
CA VAL A 196 8.98 16.05 2.65
C VAL A 196 7.46 15.92 2.47
N MET A 197 6.83 15.07 3.27
CA MET A 197 5.37 14.94 3.25
C MET A 197 4.72 16.14 3.94
N PHE A 198 3.78 16.79 3.25
CA PHE A 198 3.06 17.94 3.80
C PHE A 198 2.12 17.52 4.95
N LEU A 199 1.46 16.37 4.81
CA LEU A 199 0.52 15.81 5.79
C LEU A 199 0.56 14.28 5.72
N LYS A 200 0.60 13.61 6.89
CA LYS A 200 0.25 12.20 7.01
C LYS A 200 -1.26 12.08 6.98
N ARG A 201 -1.79 11.43 5.97
CA ARG A 201 -3.23 11.23 5.80
C ARG A 201 -3.72 10.08 6.66
N PRO A 202 -4.88 10.18 7.34
CA PRO A 202 -5.49 9.06 8.03
C PRO A 202 -6.07 8.04 7.04
N GLY A 203 -6.16 6.78 7.45
CA GLY A 203 -6.60 5.68 6.56
C GLY A 203 -8.03 5.80 6.06
N ASP A 204 -8.89 6.49 6.79
CA ASP A 204 -10.29 6.74 6.45
C ASP A 204 -10.52 7.96 5.54
N GLN A 205 -9.44 8.70 5.19
CA GLN A 205 -9.53 9.79 4.23
C GLN A 205 -9.82 9.24 2.82
N ALA A 206 -10.58 10.01 2.01
CA ALA A 206 -10.82 9.70 0.61
C ALA A 206 -9.52 9.63 -0.21
N GLN A 207 -9.46 8.72 -1.19
CA GLN A 207 -8.27 8.45 -2.02
C GLN A 207 -7.82 9.69 -2.81
N PHE A 208 -8.75 10.55 -3.20
CA PHE A 208 -8.46 11.83 -3.87
C PHE A 208 -9.40 12.92 -3.38
N SER A 209 -8.94 14.16 -3.49
CA SER A 209 -9.76 15.33 -3.14
C SER A 209 -10.89 15.54 -4.15
N ALA A 210 -11.94 16.27 -3.74
CA ALA A 210 -13.02 16.67 -4.63
C ALA A 210 -12.52 17.47 -5.86
N HIS A 211 -11.38 18.15 -5.74
CA HIS A 211 -10.73 18.86 -6.85
C HIS A 211 -10.18 17.96 -7.95
N LEU A 212 -9.84 16.70 -7.61
CA LEU A 212 -9.34 15.69 -8.56
C LEU A 212 -10.45 14.77 -9.05
N ALA A 213 -11.71 14.98 -8.60
CA ALA A 213 -12.84 14.22 -9.14
C ALA A 213 -12.99 14.50 -10.65
N PRO A 214 -13.28 13.48 -11.48
CA PRO A 214 -13.44 13.69 -12.91
C PRO A 214 -14.50 14.77 -13.22
N GLU A 215 -14.18 15.71 -14.09
CA GLU A 215 -15.10 16.78 -14.50
C GLU A 215 -16.40 16.26 -15.16
N ALA A 216 -16.42 14.99 -15.57
CA ALA A 216 -17.58 14.37 -16.22
C ALA A 216 -18.88 14.38 -15.40
N SER A 217 -18.80 14.61 -14.08
CA SER A 217 -19.99 14.76 -13.20
C SER A 217 -20.32 16.21 -12.88
N ARG A 218 -19.55 17.20 -13.37
CA ARG A 218 -19.76 18.60 -13.06
C ARG A 218 -20.57 19.26 -14.20
N ALA A 219 -21.75 19.77 -13.86
CA ALA A 219 -22.43 20.67 -14.77
C ALA A 219 -21.48 21.85 -15.09
N PRO A 220 -21.31 22.24 -16.39
CA PRO A 220 -20.33 23.28 -16.79
C PRO A 220 -20.43 24.58 -15.99
N ARG A 221 -21.64 24.91 -15.49
CA ARG A 221 -21.89 26.09 -14.65
C ARG A 221 -21.33 26.00 -13.22
N LEU A 222 -21.11 24.78 -12.70
CA LEU A 222 -20.55 24.56 -11.36
C LEU A 222 -19.01 24.49 -11.37
N SER A 223 -18.38 24.11 -12.48
CA SER A 223 -16.93 24.06 -12.59
C SER A 223 -16.28 25.41 -12.34
N ALA A 224 -16.79 26.46 -12.98
CA ALA A 224 -16.31 27.83 -12.78
C ALA A 224 -16.48 28.31 -11.33
N LEU A 225 -17.58 27.96 -10.68
CA LEU A 225 -17.83 28.29 -9.26
C LEU A 225 -16.85 27.55 -8.33
N LEU A 226 -16.60 26.26 -8.59
CA LEU A 226 -15.69 25.46 -7.77
C LEU A 226 -14.22 25.87 -7.93
N GLU A 227 -13.83 26.42 -9.09
CA GLU A 227 -12.52 27.04 -9.31
C GLU A 227 -12.42 28.41 -8.63
N TRP A 228 -13.52 29.17 -8.63
CA TRP A 228 -13.57 30.51 -8.08
C TRP A 228 -13.54 30.52 -6.54
N ILE A 229 -14.24 29.58 -5.87
CA ILE A 229 -14.34 29.51 -4.41
C ILE A 229 -12.97 29.47 -3.72
N PRO A 230 -12.03 28.56 -4.05
CA PRO A 230 -10.74 28.51 -3.37
C PRO A 230 -9.90 29.78 -3.55
N ALA A 231 -10.03 30.46 -4.69
CA ALA A 231 -9.32 31.70 -4.97
C ALA A 231 -9.92 32.90 -4.20
N ASN A 232 -11.13 32.79 -3.64
CA ASN A 232 -11.89 33.88 -3.02
C ASN A 232 -12.31 33.59 -1.56
N LEU A 233 -11.76 32.53 -0.93
CA LEU A 233 -12.12 32.17 0.46
C LEU A 233 -11.88 33.27 1.51
N GLY A 234 -11.10 34.30 1.20
CA GLY A 234 -10.85 35.44 2.06
C GLY A 234 -11.80 36.63 1.83
N GLN A 235 -12.77 36.51 0.92
CA GLN A 235 -13.75 37.58 0.61
C GLN A 235 -15.09 37.28 1.26
N ASP A 236 -15.89 38.36 1.45
CA ASP A 236 -17.28 38.21 1.83
C ASP A 236 -18.07 37.63 0.65
N LEU A 237 -18.60 36.43 0.83
CA LEU A 237 -19.33 35.68 -0.19
C LEU A 237 -20.87 35.82 -0.04
N SER A 238 -21.34 36.72 0.83
CA SER A 238 -22.77 37.00 1.03
C SER A 238 -23.37 37.89 -0.06
#